data_6c328c835e2bfd65f80ad2658553c527
#
_entry.id   6c328c835e2bfd65f80ad2658553c527
#
_cell.length_a   1.000
_cell.length_b   1.000
_cell.length_c   1.000
_cell.angle_alpha   90.00
_cell.angle_beta   90.00
_cell.angle_gamma   90.00
#
_symmetry.space_group_name_H-M   'P 1'
#
loop_
_entity.id
_entity.type
_entity.pdbx_description
1 polymer ?
#
loop_
_entity_poly.entity_id
_entity_poly.type
_entity_poly.pdbx_seq_one_letter_code
_entity_poly.pdbx_strand_id
1 'polypeptide(L)'
;MLAWPRPANISELRGFLGLIGYYRKFVQNYGIIARPLTNLLKKGKFDWHEEAETTFSALKRAMTTTPILAMHNFNDSFTIETDASGDGIGVVLTQQGKPIAYMSPALGITKKSWSTYAKEMLAIVEAIPMWRPYLFRRKFFVQTDQRSLKYFLDQCVATPEQQKWLAKLMGYDYEIIYRPNSENSVADALSHQPNSPVLHHLHTTAVTLWDEIKVIYEGDSYIQSVEQVAKA
;
A
#
# COMPACT_ATOMS: atom_id res chain seq x y z
N MET A 1 -11.98 -8.59 -14.55
CA MET A 1 -11.32 -9.28 -13.40
C MET A 1 -12.22 -10.34 -12.78
N LEU A 2 -13.49 -10.05 -12.46
CA LEU A 2 -14.43 -11.04 -11.86
C LEU A 2 -14.59 -12.31 -12.70
N ALA A 3 -14.64 -12.20 -14.02
CA ALA A 3 -14.75 -13.31 -14.96
C ALA A 3 -13.43 -14.08 -15.22
N TRP A 4 -12.34 -13.75 -14.51
CA TRP A 4 -11.09 -14.48 -14.70
C TRP A 4 -11.24 -15.94 -14.30
N PRO A 5 -10.88 -16.91 -15.18
CA PRO A 5 -11.06 -18.32 -14.90
C PRO A 5 -10.10 -18.81 -13.79
N ARG A 6 -10.49 -19.86 -13.11
CA ARG A 6 -9.64 -20.53 -12.13
C ARG A 6 -8.37 -21.06 -12.83
N PRO A 7 -7.16 -20.75 -12.32
CA PRO A 7 -5.93 -21.31 -12.85
C PRO A 7 -5.88 -22.84 -12.72
N ALA A 8 -5.62 -23.54 -13.81
CA ALA A 8 -5.48 -24.97 -13.85
C ALA A 8 -4.03 -25.44 -13.62
N ASN A 9 -3.05 -24.55 -13.73
CA ASN A 9 -1.62 -24.86 -13.59
C ASN A 9 -0.82 -23.65 -13.07
N ILE A 10 0.47 -23.92 -12.74
CA ILE A 10 1.39 -22.89 -12.23
C ILE A 10 1.56 -21.71 -13.19
N SER A 11 1.56 -21.97 -14.51
CA SER A 11 1.76 -20.91 -15.52
C SER A 11 0.59 -19.93 -15.53
N GLU A 12 -0.63 -20.44 -15.50
CA GLU A 12 -1.84 -19.62 -15.41
C GLU A 12 -1.92 -18.86 -14.09
N LEU A 13 -1.54 -19.51 -12.98
CA LEU A 13 -1.46 -18.85 -11.68
C LEU A 13 -0.43 -17.71 -11.68
N ARG A 14 0.74 -17.91 -12.31
CA ARG A 14 1.73 -16.83 -12.49
C ARG A 14 1.19 -15.69 -13.34
N GLY A 15 0.46 -15.98 -14.40
CA GLY A 15 -0.20 -14.97 -15.23
C GLY A 15 -1.18 -14.11 -14.42
N PHE A 16 -2.04 -14.76 -13.65
CA PHE A 16 -2.97 -14.08 -12.76
C PHE A 16 -2.26 -13.21 -11.72
N LEU A 17 -1.32 -13.81 -10.95
CA LEU A 17 -0.59 -13.09 -9.92
C LEU A 17 0.30 -11.97 -10.50
N GLY A 18 0.85 -12.14 -11.70
CA GLY A 18 1.60 -11.11 -12.40
C GLY A 18 0.74 -9.90 -12.73
N LEU A 19 -0.45 -10.13 -13.29
CA LEU A 19 -1.38 -9.07 -13.62
C LEU A 19 -1.84 -8.31 -12.37
N ILE A 20 -2.37 -9.01 -11.37
CA ILE A 20 -2.85 -8.36 -10.15
C ILE A 20 -1.71 -7.73 -9.32
N GLY A 21 -0.49 -8.28 -9.42
CA GLY A 21 0.70 -7.75 -8.78
C GLY A 21 1.10 -6.36 -9.28
N TYR A 22 0.77 -6.01 -10.52
CA TYR A 22 0.92 -4.65 -11.03
C TYR A 22 0.07 -3.65 -10.26
N TYR A 23 -1.14 -4.05 -9.88
CA TYR A 23 -2.10 -3.22 -9.14
C TYR A 23 -1.99 -3.34 -7.62
N ARG A 24 -1.01 -4.10 -7.09
CA ARG A 24 -0.86 -4.37 -5.64
C ARG A 24 -0.80 -3.10 -4.78
N LYS A 25 -0.27 -1.99 -5.31
CA LYS A 25 -0.19 -0.70 -4.61
C LYS A 25 -1.55 -0.05 -4.32
N PHE A 26 -2.60 -0.52 -4.99
CA PHE A 26 -3.97 -0.06 -4.80
C PHE A 26 -4.77 -0.98 -3.88
N VAL A 27 -4.26 -2.16 -3.56
CA VAL A 27 -4.98 -3.18 -2.78
C VAL A 27 -4.39 -3.26 -1.38
N GLN A 28 -5.23 -2.94 -0.41
CA GLN A 28 -4.91 -3.10 1.00
C GLN A 28 -4.67 -4.59 1.32
N ASN A 29 -3.69 -4.89 2.16
CA ASN A 29 -3.35 -6.26 2.58
C ASN A 29 -2.99 -7.25 1.45
N TYR A 30 -2.65 -6.75 0.26
CA TYR A 30 -2.37 -7.61 -0.90
C TYR A 30 -1.41 -8.76 -0.60
N GLY A 31 -0.29 -8.50 0.09
CA GLY A 31 0.73 -9.51 0.36
C GLY A 31 0.25 -10.61 1.30
N ILE A 32 -0.59 -10.27 2.28
CA ILE A 32 -1.19 -11.23 3.22
C ILE A 32 -2.26 -12.04 2.48
N ILE A 33 -3.16 -11.38 1.76
CA ILE A 33 -4.22 -12.03 0.99
C ILE A 33 -3.63 -12.97 -0.07
N ALA A 34 -2.63 -12.54 -0.82
CA ALA A 34 -2.04 -13.32 -1.90
C ALA A 34 -1.12 -14.48 -1.44
N ARG A 35 -0.78 -14.53 -0.15
CA ARG A 35 0.17 -15.52 0.40
C ARG A 35 -0.18 -16.98 0.07
N PRO A 36 -1.42 -17.48 0.26
CA PRO A 36 -1.77 -18.86 -0.06
C PRO A 36 -1.49 -19.18 -1.53
N LEU A 37 -1.92 -18.33 -2.46
CA LEU A 37 -1.65 -18.54 -3.90
C LEU A 37 -0.16 -18.43 -4.25
N THR A 38 0.56 -17.52 -3.62
CA THR A 38 2.01 -17.39 -3.81
C THR A 38 2.77 -18.64 -3.35
N ASN A 39 2.27 -19.31 -2.29
CA ASN A 39 2.85 -20.56 -1.83
C ASN A 39 2.69 -21.70 -2.83
N LEU A 40 1.63 -21.72 -3.64
CA LEU A 40 1.42 -22.71 -4.70
C LEU A 40 2.42 -22.58 -5.86
N LEU A 41 3.10 -21.42 -5.98
CA LEU A 41 4.16 -21.24 -6.99
C LEU A 41 5.47 -21.99 -6.65
N LYS A 42 5.63 -22.48 -5.43
CA LYS A 42 6.81 -23.24 -5.02
C LYS A 42 6.79 -24.61 -5.73
N LYS A 43 7.97 -25.09 -6.13
CA LYS A 43 8.12 -26.39 -6.82
C LYS A 43 7.40 -27.53 -6.09
N GLY A 44 6.61 -28.32 -6.82
CA GLY A 44 5.91 -29.50 -6.31
C GLY A 44 4.73 -29.20 -5.38
N LYS A 45 4.28 -27.95 -5.30
CA LYS A 45 3.20 -27.53 -4.36
C LYS A 45 1.94 -26.99 -5.05
N PHE A 46 1.79 -27.19 -6.36
CA PHE A 46 0.56 -26.78 -7.03
C PHE A 46 -0.54 -27.82 -6.73
N ASP A 47 -1.26 -27.53 -5.67
CA ASP A 47 -2.46 -28.26 -5.27
C ASP A 47 -3.54 -27.20 -4.96
N TRP A 48 -4.57 -27.18 -5.81
CA TRP A 48 -5.64 -26.19 -5.70
C TRP A 48 -6.71 -26.68 -4.72
N HIS A 49 -6.65 -26.19 -3.50
CA HIS A 49 -7.54 -26.53 -2.39
C HIS A 49 -8.46 -25.34 -2.03
N GLU A 50 -9.32 -25.53 -1.06
CA GLU A 50 -10.34 -24.56 -0.66
C GLU A 50 -9.78 -23.20 -0.26
N GLU A 51 -8.64 -23.19 0.46
CA GLU A 51 -7.98 -21.94 0.84
C GLU A 51 -7.48 -21.15 -0.39
N ALA A 52 -7.00 -21.86 -1.43
CA ALA A 52 -6.61 -21.23 -2.70
C ALA A 52 -7.81 -20.63 -3.42
N GLU A 53 -8.94 -21.31 -3.44
CA GLU A 53 -10.19 -20.82 -4.05
C GLU A 53 -10.73 -19.60 -3.31
N THR A 54 -10.74 -19.63 -1.99
CA THR A 54 -11.16 -18.51 -1.15
C THR A 54 -10.26 -17.31 -1.37
N THR A 55 -8.94 -17.49 -1.38
CA THR A 55 -7.94 -16.46 -1.66
C THR A 55 -8.10 -15.87 -3.06
N PHE A 56 -8.29 -16.73 -4.06
CA PHE A 56 -8.49 -16.28 -5.45
C PHE A 56 -9.73 -15.41 -5.59
N SER A 57 -10.82 -15.80 -4.96
CA SER A 57 -12.06 -15.05 -4.92
C SER A 57 -11.92 -13.73 -4.15
N ALA A 58 -11.21 -13.74 -3.02
CA ALA A 58 -10.91 -12.55 -2.23
C ALA A 58 -10.08 -11.53 -3.03
N LEU A 59 -9.03 -11.97 -3.75
CA LEU A 59 -8.22 -11.10 -4.60
C LEU A 59 -9.03 -10.51 -5.75
N LYS A 60 -9.86 -11.30 -6.43
CA LYS A 60 -10.76 -10.79 -7.49
C LYS A 60 -11.69 -9.69 -6.95
N ARG A 61 -12.25 -9.92 -5.75
CA ARG A 61 -13.11 -8.94 -5.10
C ARG A 61 -12.33 -7.69 -4.72
N ALA A 62 -11.19 -7.84 -4.04
CA ALA A 62 -10.33 -6.73 -3.65
C ALA A 62 -9.96 -5.83 -4.83
N MET A 63 -9.68 -6.42 -6.00
CA MET A 63 -9.38 -5.68 -7.23
C MET A 63 -10.56 -4.90 -7.81
N THR A 64 -11.78 -5.25 -7.46
CA THR A 64 -13.00 -4.60 -7.97
C THR A 64 -13.63 -3.63 -6.99
N THR A 65 -13.29 -3.77 -5.70
CA THR A 65 -13.79 -2.92 -4.60
C THR A 65 -12.74 -1.94 -4.07
N THR A 66 -11.58 -1.86 -4.73
CA THR A 66 -10.49 -0.97 -4.33
C THR A 66 -10.98 0.47 -4.21
N PRO A 67 -10.77 1.13 -3.07
CA PRO A 67 -11.10 2.53 -2.92
C PRO A 67 -10.29 3.37 -3.91
N ILE A 68 -10.89 4.45 -4.39
CA ILE A 68 -10.19 5.44 -5.22
C ILE A 68 -9.11 6.07 -4.36
N LEU A 69 -7.85 5.83 -4.70
CA LEU A 69 -6.73 6.50 -4.05
C LEU A 69 -6.71 7.98 -4.42
N ALA A 70 -6.25 8.81 -3.49
CA ALA A 70 -6.12 10.23 -3.75
C ALA A 70 -5.07 10.49 -4.83
N MET A 71 -5.32 11.48 -5.69
CA MET A 71 -4.26 12.01 -6.54
C MET A 71 -3.25 12.79 -5.67
N HIS A 72 -1.98 12.53 -5.91
CA HIS A 72 -0.93 13.22 -5.19
C HIS A 72 -0.69 14.63 -5.72
N ASN A 73 -0.35 15.55 -4.82
CA ASN A 73 0.11 16.89 -5.14
C ASN A 73 1.59 17.04 -4.72
N PHE A 74 2.47 17.27 -5.65
CA PHE A 74 3.90 17.40 -5.33
C PHE A 74 4.25 18.68 -4.55
N ASN A 75 3.34 19.62 -4.35
CA ASN A 75 3.56 20.81 -3.51
C ASN A 75 3.34 20.51 -2.01
N ASP A 76 2.65 19.43 -1.67
CA ASP A 76 2.35 19.04 -0.31
C ASP A 76 3.32 17.95 0.19
N SER A 77 3.56 17.92 1.49
CA SER A 77 4.41 16.91 2.11
C SER A 77 3.73 15.54 2.10
N PHE A 78 4.54 14.50 1.86
CA PHE A 78 4.11 13.11 1.98
C PHE A 78 4.34 12.59 3.40
N THR A 79 3.52 11.64 3.81
CA THR A 79 3.69 10.91 5.06
C THR A 79 3.68 9.42 4.77
N ILE A 80 4.64 8.70 5.33
CA ILE A 80 4.68 7.23 5.36
C ILE A 80 4.18 6.81 6.73
N GLU A 81 3.10 6.06 6.78
CA GLU A 81 2.59 5.45 8.01
C GLU A 81 2.99 3.98 8.00
N THR A 82 3.69 3.53 9.04
CA THR A 82 4.19 2.15 9.15
C THR A 82 3.60 1.45 10.36
N ASP A 83 3.36 0.15 10.19
CA ASP A 83 3.04 -0.78 11.25
C ASP A 83 3.53 -2.18 10.88
N ALA A 84 4.01 -2.94 11.84
CA ALA A 84 4.52 -4.29 11.62
C ALA A 84 4.02 -5.27 12.67
N SER A 85 3.32 -6.30 12.20
CA SER A 85 2.81 -7.40 13.03
C SER A 85 3.67 -8.66 12.91
N GLY A 86 3.21 -9.74 13.54
CA GLY A 86 3.78 -11.08 13.38
C GLY A 86 3.67 -11.63 11.95
N ASP A 87 2.67 -11.20 11.20
CA ASP A 87 2.33 -11.77 9.90
C ASP A 87 2.84 -10.97 8.70
N GLY A 88 2.95 -9.67 8.84
CA GLY A 88 3.30 -8.80 7.73
C GLY A 88 3.74 -7.42 8.16
N ILE A 89 4.10 -6.64 7.17
CA ILE A 89 4.37 -5.21 7.28
C ILE A 89 3.23 -4.48 6.58
N GLY A 90 2.67 -3.50 7.25
CA GLY A 90 1.70 -2.56 6.70
C GLY A 90 2.34 -1.19 6.51
N VAL A 91 2.32 -0.65 5.29
CA VAL A 91 2.80 0.70 5.02
C VAL A 91 1.85 1.42 4.10
N VAL A 92 1.55 2.65 4.44
CA VAL A 92 0.69 3.53 3.64
C VAL A 92 1.45 4.80 3.31
N LEU A 93 1.45 5.17 2.04
CA LEU A 93 1.85 6.51 1.63
C LEU A 93 0.61 7.39 1.65
N THR A 94 0.62 8.43 2.45
CA THR A 94 -0.49 9.36 2.60
C THR A 94 -0.07 10.79 2.30
N GLN A 95 -1.06 11.61 2.00
CA GLN A 95 -0.93 13.04 1.87
C GLN A 95 -2.20 13.69 2.41
N GLN A 96 -2.07 14.60 3.36
CA GLN A 96 -3.21 15.21 4.06
C GLN A 96 -4.19 14.16 4.65
N GLY A 97 -3.66 13.03 5.17
CA GLY A 97 -4.44 11.93 5.72
C GLY A 97 -5.16 11.06 4.67
N LYS A 98 -4.98 11.31 3.38
CA LYS A 98 -5.58 10.52 2.29
C LYS A 98 -4.56 9.53 1.73
N PRO A 99 -4.92 8.24 1.56
CA PRO A 99 -4.00 7.24 1.04
C PRO A 99 -3.73 7.43 -0.46
N ILE A 100 -2.46 7.31 -0.85
CA ILE A 100 -1.95 7.40 -2.22
C ILE A 100 -1.48 6.04 -2.72
N ALA A 101 -0.86 5.25 -1.84
CA ALA A 101 -0.38 3.93 -2.17
C ALA A 101 -0.26 3.05 -0.92
N TYR A 102 -0.39 1.75 -1.11
CA TYR A 102 -0.22 0.74 -0.08
C TYR A 102 1.00 -0.15 -0.38
N MET A 103 1.63 -0.62 0.69
CA MET A 103 2.63 -1.66 0.65
C MET A 103 2.39 -2.62 1.82
N SER A 104 2.15 -3.90 1.53
CA SER A 104 1.87 -4.91 2.55
C SER A 104 2.60 -6.23 2.24
N PRO A 105 3.94 -6.28 2.31
CA PRO A 105 4.68 -7.51 2.09
C PRO A 105 4.47 -8.48 3.26
N ALA A 106 4.21 -9.74 2.92
CA ALA A 106 4.16 -10.80 3.90
C ALA A 106 5.57 -11.13 4.40
N LEU A 107 5.75 -11.26 5.71
CA LEU A 107 7.04 -11.65 6.29
C LEU A 107 7.34 -13.13 6.03
N GLY A 108 8.56 -13.40 5.55
CA GLY A 108 9.09 -14.76 5.49
C GLY A 108 9.37 -15.34 6.87
N ILE A 109 9.54 -16.66 6.95
CA ILE A 109 9.72 -17.39 8.23
C ILE A 109 10.83 -16.78 9.07
N THR A 110 11.97 -16.46 8.48
CA THR A 110 13.13 -15.89 9.18
C THR A 110 12.84 -14.50 9.76
N LYS A 111 12.09 -13.66 9.03
CA LYS A 111 11.77 -12.29 9.48
C LYS A 111 10.62 -12.26 10.48
N LYS A 112 9.79 -13.32 10.55
CA LYS A 112 8.72 -13.43 11.55
C LYS A 112 9.24 -13.44 12.99
N SER A 113 10.43 -14.03 13.22
CA SER A 113 11.07 -14.09 14.54
C SER A 113 11.80 -12.81 14.94
N TRP A 114 11.88 -11.80 14.06
CA TRP A 114 12.54 -10.54 14.38
C TRP A 114 11.77 -9.76 15.46
N SER A 115 12.48 -8.89 16.18
CA SER A 115 11.85 -7.97 17.12
C SER A 115 10.92 -6.99 16.39
N THR A 116 9.93 -6.45 17.12
CA THR A 116 9.03 -5.41 16.58
C THR A 116 9.82 -4.22 16.03
N TYR A 117 10.85 -3.77 16.76
CA TYR A 117 11.76 -2.73 16.29
C TYR A 117 12.37 -3.04 14.91
N ALA A 118 12.88 -4.25 14.71
CA ALA A 118 13.52 -4.64 13.46
C ALA A 118 12.52 -4.76 12.30
N LYS A 119 11.29 -5.18 12.59
CA LYS A 119 10.20 -5.25 11.60
C LYS A 119 9.73 -3.86 11.18
N GLU A 120 9.53 -2.96 12.15
CA GLU A 120 9.18 -1.57 11.89
C GLU A 120 10.26 -0.85 11.07
N MET A 121 11.53 -1.04 11.45
CA MET A 121 12.64 -0.49 10.68
C MET A 121 12.68 -1.05 9.26
N LEU A 122 12.40 -2.34 9.09
CA LEU A 122 12.31 -2.96 7.76
C LEU A 122 11.19 -2.33 6.93
N ALA A 123 10.05 -2.01 7.55
CA ALA A 123 8.93 -1.33 6.88
C ALA A 123 9.39 -0.01 6.26
N ILE A 124 10.08 0.81 7.04
CA ILE A 124 10.61 2.11 6.59
C ILE A 124 11.62 1.93 5.46
N VAL A 125 12.57 1.03 5.65
CA VAL A 125 13.69 0.78 4.72
C VAL A 125 13.24 0.17 3.38
N GLU A 126 12.13 -0.55 3.36
CA GLU A 126 11.54 -1.07 2.11
C GLU A 126 10.63 -0.05 1.42
N ALA A 127 9.89 0.77 2.19
CA ALA A 127 8.97 1.76 1.65
C ALA A 127 9.67 2.93 0.95
N ILE A 128 10.69 3.49 1.57
CA ILE A 128 11.36 4.70 1.04
C ILE A 128 11.93 4.49 -0.37
N PRO A 129 12.70 3.43 -0.67
CA PRO A 129 13.16 3.18 -2.03
C PRO A 129 12.02 2.86 -3.02
N MET A 130 10.96 2.16 -2.56
CA MET A 130 9.81 1.84 -3.40
C MET A 130 9.08 3.10 -3.84
N TRP A 131 8.93 4.08 -2.96
CA TRP A 131 8.24 5.34 -3.23
C TRP A 131 9.19 6.50 -3.54
N ARG A 132 10.43 6.20 -3.95
CA ARG A 132 11.43 7.19 -4.35
C ARG A 132 10.90 8.25 -5.31
N PRO A 133 10.06 7.95 -6.33
CA PRO A 133 9.52 8.99 -7.23
C PRO A 133 8.70 10.08 -6.52
N TYR A 134 8.09 9.76 -5.37
CA TYR A 134 7.33 10.71 -4.56
C TYR A 134 8.19 11.45 -3.55
N LEU A 135 9.24 10.80 -3.02
CA LEU A 135 9.97 11.21 -1.82
C LEU A 135 11.31 11.88 -2.11
N PHE A 136 11.91 11.61 -3.27
CA PHE A 136 13.27 12.07 -3.57
C PHE A 136 13.35 13.59 -3.69
N ARG A 137 14.32 14.20 -3.01
CA ARG A 137 14.57 15.66 -2.93
C ARG A 137 13.43 16.46 -2.30
N ARG A 138 12.64 15.83 -1.42
CA ARG A 138 11.55 16.46 -0.69
C ARG A 138 11.61 16.05 0.76
N LYS A 139 11.23 16.97 1.65
CA LYS A 139 11.01 16.60 3.05
C LYS A 139 9.69 15.84 3.16
N PHE A 140 9.73 14.70 3.88
CA PHE A 140 8.56 13.88 4.17
C PHE A 140 8.61 13.37 5.61
N PHE A 141 7.50 12.84 6.07
CA PHE A 141 7.37 12.34 7.44
C PHE A 141 7.21 10.82 7.43
N VAL A 142 7.74 10.17 8.46
CA VAL A 142 7.55 8.75 8.74
C VAL A 142 6.86 8.64 10.08
N GLN A 143 5.64 8.12 10.11
CA GLN A 143 4.87 7.88 11.33
C GLN A 143 4.95 6.40 11.70
N THR A 144 5.32 6.10 12.92
CA THR A 144 5.46 4.74 13.47
C THR A 144 5.01 4.73 14.93
N ASP A 145 4.49 3.60 15.39
CA ASP A 145 4.16 3.37 16.80
C ASP A 145 5.39 2.95 17.65
N GLN A 146 6.50 2.70 17.00
CA GLN A 146 7.75 2.31 17.68
C GLN A 146 8.54 3.53 18.13
N ARG A 147 8.35 3.93 19.38
CA ARG A 147 8.96 5.13 19.96
C ARG A 147 10.49 5.20 19.83
N SER A 148 11.19 4.07 19.93
CA SER A 148 12.65 4.00 19.81
C SER A 148 13.19 4.36 18.43
N LEU A 149 12.38 4.26 17.37
CA LEU A 149 12.79 4.63 16.01
C LEU A 149 12.95 6.15 15.83
N LYS A 150 12.28 6.96 16.64
CA LYS A 150 12.46 8.41 16.62
C LYS A 150 13.95 8.81 16.85
N TYR A 151 14.67 8.01 17.61
CA TYR A 151 16.07 8.26 17.94
C TYR A 151 17.04 7.41 17.12
N PHE A 152 16.56 6.77 16.04
CA PHE A 152 17.39 5.85 15.25
C PHE A 152 18.65 6.50 14.69
N LEU A 153 18.57 7.75 14.23
CA LEU A 153 19.71 8.49 13.68
C LEU A 153 20.71 8.92 14.74
N ASP A 154 20.26 9.05 15.99
CA ASP A 154 21.07 9.46 17.13
C ASP A 154 21.72 8.26 17.84
N GLN A 155 21.30 7.04 17.50
CA GLN A 155 21.82 5.81 18.11
C GLN A 155 23.13 5.38 17.46
N CYS A 156 24.04 4.86 18.29
CA CYS A 156 25.22 4.15 17.79
C CYS A 156 24.77 2.94 16.98
N VAL A 157 25.11 2.92 15.69
CA VAL A 157 24.79 1.81 14.79
C VAL A 157 25.65 0.60 15.17
N ALA A 158 25.03 -0.39 15.84
CA ALA A 158 25.74 -1.50 16.48
C ALA A 158 25.81 -2.75 15.59
N THR A 159 24.85 -2.95 14.65
CA THR A 159 24.77 -4.18 13.86
C THR A 159 25.00 -3.95 12.37
N PRO A 160 25.53 -4.97 11.64
CA PRO A 160 25.69 -4.89 10.18
C PRO A 160 24.35 -4.65 9.44
N GLU A 161 23.25 -5.15 9.97
CA GLU A 161 21.91 -4.92 9.43
C GLU A 161 21.52 -3.45 9.53
N GLN A 162 21.75 -2.83 10.69
CA GLN A 162 21.48 -1.40 10.90
C GLN A 162 22.31 -0.52 9.97
N GLN A 163 23.58 -0.88 9.72
CA GLN A 163 24.44 -0.17 8.76
C GLN A 163 23.86 -0.23 7.33
N LYS A 164 23.37 -1.40 6.92
CA LYS A 164 22.71 -1.58 5.60
C LYS A 164 21.43 -0.75 5.51
N TRP A 165 20.67 -0.66 6.59
CA TRP A 165 19.46 0.15 6.64
C TRP A 165 19.76 1.63 6.54
N LEU A 166 20.74 2.09 7.30
CA LEU A 166 21.20 3.49 7.26
C LEU A 166 21.65 3.89 5.84
N ALA A 167 22.43 3.03 5.18
CA ALA A 167 22.88 3.28 3.81
C ALA A 167 21.73 3.46 2.81
N LYS A 168 20.61 2.74 2.99
CA LYS A 168 19.43 2.88 2.13
C LYS A 168 18.62 4.16 2.38
N LEU A 169 18.74 4.72 3.58
CA LEU A 169 18.05 5.95 3.98
C LEU A 169 18.87 7.20 3.70
N MET A 170 20.17 7.05 3.45
CA MET A 170 21.04 8.17 3.11
C MET A 170 20.58 8.85 1.82
N GLY A 171 20.59 10.18 1.84
CA GLY A 171 20.17 11.01 0.71
C GLY A 171 18.68 11.32 0.65
N TYR A 172 17.91 10.91 1.66
CA TYR A 172 16.52 11.32 1.85
C TYR A 172 16.42 12.32 3.01
N ASP A 173 15.52 13.28 2.87
CA ASP A 173 15.18 14.28 3.89
C ASP A 173 13.88 13.86 4.56
N TYR A 174 13.97 13.21 5.72
CA TYR A 174 12.82 12.68 6.44
C TYR A 174 12.90 12.96 7.92
N GLU A 175 11.74 12.96 8.56
CA GLU A 175 11.58 13.10 10.00
C GLU A 175 10.70 11.96 10.53
N ILE A 176 11.18 11.25 11.55
CA ILE A 176 10.41 10.17 12.18
C ILE A 176 9.58 10.74 13.32
N ILE A 177 8.27 10.55 13.24
CA ILE A 177 7.28 11.00 14.20
C ILE A 177 6.69 9.78 14.91
N TYR A 178 6.79 9.75 16.23
CA TYR A 178 6.10 8.75 17.03
C TYR A 178 4.59 9.06 17.04
N ARG A 179 3.78 8.05 16.70
CA ARG A 179 2.32 8.11 16.79
C ARG A 179 1.82 6.85 17.51
N PRO A 180 1.08 6.98 18.63
CA PRO A 180 0.52 5.83 19.33
C PRO A 180 -0.37 4.96 18.43
N ASN A 181 -0.36 3.65 18.63
CA ASN A 181 -1.08 2.66 17.81
C ASN A 181 -2.59 2.95 17.68
N SER A 182 -3.23 3.46 18.72
CA SER A 182 -4.65 3.88 18.69
C SER A 182 -4.99 4.92 17.62
N GLU A 183 -4.00 5.66 17.15
CA GLU A 183 -4.13 6.68 16.10
C GLU A 183 -3.60 6.23 14.73
N ASN A 184 -2.89 5.08 14.66
CA ASN A 184 -2.26 4.53 13.44
C ASN A 184 -3.12 3.42 12.81
N SER A 185 -4.43 3.58 12.83
CA SER A 185 -5.41 2.53 12.50
C SER A 185 -5.28 1.96 11.07
N VAL A 186 -4.83 2.76 10.10
CA VAL A 186 -4.75 2.32 8.69
C VAL A 186 -3.54 1.40 8.48
N ALA A 187 -2.38 1.75 9.02
CA ALA A 187 -1.18 0.93 8.92
C ALA A 187 -1.31 -0.35 9.76
N ASP A 188 -1.89 -0.26 10.96
CA ASP A 188 -2.21 -1.39 11.83
C ASP A 188 -3.12 -2.41 11.14
N ALA A 189 -4.21 -1.96 10.50
CA ALA A 189 -5.09 -2.81 9.71
C ALA A 189 -4.37 -3.51 8.52
N LEU A 190 -3.23 -2.97 8.05
CA LEU A 190 -2.43 -3.56 6.97
C LEU A 190 -1.43 -4.61 7.46
N SER A 191 -1.06 -4.59 8.72
CA SER A 191 -0.10 -5.52 9.29
C SER A 191 -0.73 -6.81 9.77
N HIS A 192 -2.01 -6.79 10.14
CA HIS A 192 -2.77 -7.91 10.67
C HIS A 192 -3.58 -8.66 9.62
N GLN A 193 -3.75 -9.97 9.82
CA GLN A 193 -4.63 -10.79 8.99
C GLN A 193 -6.09 -10.45 9.32
N PRO A 194 -6.94 -10.10 8.35
CA PRO A 194 -8.32 -9.76 8.64
C PRO A 194 -9.10 -10.99 9.10
N ASN A 195 -9.35 -11.12 10.39
CA ASN A 195 -10.23 -12.14 10.97
C ASN A 195 -11.71 -11.74 10.93
N SER A 196 -12.09 -10.78 10.14
CA SER A 196 -13.47 -10.40 9.75
C SER A 196 -13.38 -9.11 8.93
N PRO A 197 -14.26 -8.88 7.96
CA PRO A 197 -14.34 -7.59 7.30
C PRO A 197 -14.87 -6.57 8.31
N VAL A 198 -13.97 -5.89 9.00
CA VAL A 198 -14.33 -4.67 9.72
C VAL A 198 -14.57 -3.63 8.63
N LEU A 199 -15.84 -3.34 8.41
CA LEU A 199 -16.28 -2.27 7.54
C LEU A 199 -15.89 -0.95 8.22
N HIS A 200 -14.65 -0.50 7.99
CA HIS A 200 -14.31 0.88 8.31
C HIS A 200 -15.17 1.77 7.41
N HIS A 201 -15.97 2.58 8.03
CA HIS A 201 -16.81 3.57 7.39
C HIS A 201 -15.92 4.51 6.58
N LEU A 202 -15.78 4.21 5.29
CA LEU A 202 -15.13 5.09 4.33
C LEU A 202 -16.09 6.26 4.11
N HIS A 203 -15.76 7.41 4.67
CA HIS A 203 -16.33 8.67 4.22
C HIS A 203 -15.92 8.81 2.74
N THR A 204 -16.79 8.37 1.84
CA THR A 204 -16.71 8.80 0.45
C THR A 204 -17.01 10.29 0.46
N THR A 205 -15.98 11.11 0.44
CA THR A 205 -16.13 12.47 -0.05
C THR A 205 -16.72 12.32 -1.44
N ALA A 206 -18.00 12.67 -1.58
CA ALA A 206 -18.62 12.83 -2.87
C ALA A 206 -17.64 13.62 -3.75
N VAL A 207 -17.38 13.13 -4.94
CA VAL A 207 -16.41 13.76 -5.82
C VAL A 207 -17.07 15.03 -6.33
N THR A 208 -16.93 16.11 -5.56
CA THR A 208 -17.31 17.47 -5.93
C THR A 208 -16.59 17.93 -7.22
N LEU A 209 -15.47 17.26 -7.56
CA LEU A 209 -14.71 17.55 -8.77
C LEU A 209 -15.55 17.39 -10.05
N TRP A 210 -16.40 16.37 -10.14
CA TRP A 210 -17.30 16.21 -11.29
C TRP A 210 -18.39 17.28 -11.35
N ASP A 211 -18.88 17.70 -10.20
CA ASP A 211 -19.86 18.77 -10.12
C ASP A 211 -19.20 20.13 -10.42
N GLU A 212 -17.98 20.36 -9.94
CA GLU A 212 -17.17 21.54 -10.29
C GLU A 212 -16.82 21.56 -11.77
N ILE A 213 -16.41 20.43 -12.36
CA ILE A 213 -16.14 20.33 -13.80
C ILE A 213 -17.41 20.58 -14.61
N LYS A 214 -18.56 20.07 -14.21
CA LYS A 214 -19.84 20.35 -14.89
C LYS A 214 -20.20 21.82 -14.86
N VAL A 215 -20.05 22.48 -13.71
CA VAL A 215 -20.36 23.91 -13.57
C VAL A 215 -19.41 24.76 -14.45
N ILE A 216 -18.12 24.42 -14.51
CA ILE A 216 -17.15 25.09 -15.39
C ILE A 216 -17.50 24.80 -16.87
N TYR A 217 -17.88 23.56 -17.20
CA TYR A 217 -18.22 23.15 -18.54
C TYR A 217 -19.48 23.86 -19.05
N GLU A 218 -20.50 24.01 -18.21
CA GLU A 218 -21.74 24.72 -18.54
C GLU A 218 -21.57 26.25 -18.60
N GLY A 219 -20.57 26.80 -17.93
CA GLY A 219 -20.27 28.23 -17.91
C GLY A 219 -19.29 28.71 -19.00
N ASP A 220 -18.62 27.81 -19.71
CA ASP A 220 -17.59 28.16 -20.69
C ASP A 220 -18.20 28.36 -22.11
N SER A 221 -18.21 29.62 -22.54
CA SER A 221 -18.75 30.00 -23.86
C SER A 221 -18.02 29.38 -25.04
N TYR A 222 -16.73 29.05 -24.90
CA TYR A 222 -15.96 28.38 -25.95
C TYR A 222 -16.44 26.94 -26.14
N ILE A 223 -16.63 26.22 -25.05
CA ILE A 223 -17.10 24.82 -25.07
C ILE A 223 -18.52 24.75 -25.68
N GLN A 224 -19.41 25.66 -25.30
CA GLN A 224 -20.75 25.76 -25.88
C GLN A 224 -20.73 26.00 -27.39
N SER A 225 -19.80 26.85 -27.87
CA SER A 225 -19.65 27.09 -29.30
C SER A 225 -19.18 25.86 -30.07
N VAL A 226 -18.27 25.07 -29.50
CA VAL A 226 -17.76 23.82 -30.09
C VAL A 226 -18.88 22.75 -30.14
N GLU A 227 -19.69 22.67 -29.10
CA GLU A 227 -20.83 21.73 -29.04
C GLU A 227 -21.92 22.03 -30.08
N GLN A 228 -22.16 23.32 -30.34
CA GLN A 228 -23.09 23.74 -31.40
C GLN A 228 -22.57 23.39 -32.81
N VAL A 229 -21.27 23.53 -33.03
CA VAL A 229 -20.65 23.14 -34.32
C VAL A 229 -20.62 21.62 -34.52
N ALA A 230 -20.51 20.83 -33.47
CA ALA A 230 -20.51 19.37 -33.55
C ALA A 230 -21.90 18.77 -33.73
N LYS A 231 -22.97 19.53 -33.46
CA LYS A 231 -24.38 19.11 -33.63
C LYS A 231 -25.00 19.59 -34.96
N ALA A 232 -24.28 20.40 -35.74
CA ALA A 232 -24.68 20.90 -37.07
C ALA A 232 -24.08 20.03 -38.20
#